data_196d69679a16e2b3d23e50f4a4de0ef2
#
_entry.id   196d69679a16e2b3d23e50f4a4de0ef2
#
_cell.length_a   1.000
_cell.length_b   1.000
_cell.length_c   1.000
_cell.angle_alpha   90.00
_cell.angle_beta   90.00
_cell.angle_gamma   90.00
#
_symmetry.space_group_name_H-M   'P 1'
#
loop_
_entity.id
_entity.type
_entity.pdbx_description
1 polymer ?
#
loop_
_entity_poly.entity_id
_entity_poly.type
_entity_poly.pdbx_seq_one_letter_code
_entity_poly.pdbx_strand_id
1 'polypeptide(L)'
;IRFFAEKNKTDFFKDGWNIFDSIIVTSSLIPTAGTSIMVLRLLRLARLLRVISFMPELRFVIEALIESLKKSIYVLILIFILLYIYAVAGVILFETVEGGRFEELGEALISLVQIMTLSSWETLMLPITDVYPYAWMYFISFVVFSSIIVLNLFVAILVDVVAERRKRLQ
;
A
#
# COMPACT_ATOMS: atom_id res chain seq x y z
N ILE A 1 28.75 -14.24 0.49
CA ILE A 1 29.24 -15.39 1.32
C ILE A 1 28.17 -16.48 1.38
N ARG A 2 26.88 -16.22 1.70
CA ARG A 2 25.81 -17.24 1.73
C ARG A 2 25.62 -17.94 0.37
N PHE A 3 25.62 -17.22 -0.74
CA PHE A 3 25.50 -17.79 -2.09
C PHE A 3 26.60 -18.79 -2.46
N PHE A 4 27.83 -18.61 -1.93
CA PHE A 4 28.96 -19.51 -2.15
C PHE A 4 28.95 -20.70 -1.18
N ALA A 5 28.24 -20.62 -0.08
CA ALA A 5 28.18 -21.65 0.96
C ALA A 5 27.09 -22.72 0.68
N GLU A 6 26.16 -22.45 -0.24
CA GLU A 6 25.05 -23.34 -0.54
C GLU A 6 25.40 -24.33 -1.64
N LYS A 7 25.19 -25.61 -1.37
CA LYS A 7 25.56 -26.73 -2.30
C LYS A 7 24.79 -26.67 -3.62
N ASN A 8 23.54 -26.17 -3.61
CA ASN A 8 22.72 -26.02 -4.81
C ASN A 8 22.33 -24.56 -5.00
N LYS A 9 22.88 -23.91 -6.02
CA LYS A 9 22.60 -22.52 -6.36
C LYS A 9 21.12 -22.23 -6.69
N THR A 10 20.38 -23.25 -7.14
CA THR A 10 18.94 -23.16 -7.43
C THR A 10 18.10 -23.10 -6.17
N ASP A 11 18.55 -23.70 -5.06
CA ASP A 11 17.81 -23.67 -3.78
C ASP A 11 17.95 -22.32 -3.08
N PHE A 12 19.03 -21.57 -3.36
CA PHE A 12 19.20 -20.20 -2.90
C PHE A 12 18.05 -19.27 -3.37
N PHE A 13 17.59 -19.42 -4.60
CA PHE A 13 16.50 -18.62 -5.17
C PHE A 13 15.10 -19.11 -4.80
N LYS A 14 14.97 -20.22 -4.08
CA LYS A 14 13.68 -20.67 -3.53
C LYS A 14 13.29 -19.94 -2.24
N ASP A 15 14.28 -19.41 -1.51
CA ASP A 15 14.04 -18.60 -0.32
C ASP A 15 13.84 -17.13 -0.71
N GLY A 16 12.63 -16.60 -0.49
CA GLY A 16 12.28 -15.21 -0.79
C GLY A 16 13.19 -14.19 -0.10
N TRP A 17 13.72 -14.51 1.08
CA TRP A 17 14.64 -13.65 1.81
C TRP A 17 16.02 -13.57 1.16
N ASN A 18 16.50 -14.65 0.56
CA ASN A 18 17.73 -14.66 -0.20
C ASN A 18 17.62 -13.84 -1.49
N ILE A 19 16.43 -13.89 -2.13
CA ILE A 19 16.12 -13.04 -3.30
C ILE A 19 16.12 -11.57 -2.89
N PHE A 20 15.44 -11.24 -1.79
CA PHE A 20 15.37 -9.87 -1.24
C PHE A 20 16.77 -9.31 -0.95
N ASP A 21 17.62 -10.07 -0.25
CA ASP A 21 19.00 -9.68 0.03
C ASP A 21 19.81 -9.49 -1.28
N SER A 22 19.61 -10.37 -2.27
CA SER A 22 20.29 -10.27 -3.55
C SER A 22 19.90 -9.02 -4.33
N ILE A 23 18.61 -8.67 -4.34
CA ILE A 23 18.10 -7.45 -4.98
C ILE A 23 18.72 -6.21 -4.33
N ILE A 24 18.74 -6.14 -2.99
CA ILE A 24 19.34 -5.01 -2.27
C ILE A 24 20.83 -4.87 -2.57
N VAL A 25 21.58 -5.97 -2.60
CA VAL A 25 23.02 -5.94 -2.91
C VAL A 25 23.25 -5.52 -4.36
N THR A 26 22.53 -6.13 -5.31
CA THR A 26 22.69 -5.86 -6.74
C THR A 26 22.32 -4.41 -7.06
N SER A 27 21.20 -3.91 -6.51
CA SER A 27 20.80 -2.51 -6.70
C SER A 27 21.84 -1.51 -6.19
N SER A 28 22.60 -1.90 -5.17
CA SER A 28 23.66 -1.05 -4.60
C SER A 28 24.99 -1.09 -5.39
N LEU A 29 25.15 -2.05 -6.29
CA LEU A 29 26.36 -2.24 -7.12
C LEU A 29 26.20 -1.66 -8.52
N ILE A 30 24.98 -1.32 -8.95
CA ILE A 30 24.77 -0.75 -10.30
C ILE A 30 25.46 0.61 -10.38
N PRO A 31 26.47 0.76 -11.25
CA PRO A 31 27.08 2.06 -11.52
C PRO A 31 26.08 2.88 -12.35
N THR A 32 25.44 3.83 -11.71
CA THR A 32 24.38 4.64 -12.32
C THR A 32 24.99 5.88 -12.98
N ALA A 33 25.67 5.69 -14.08
CA ALA A 33 26.01 6.78 -14.99
C ALA A 33 24.71 7.37 -15.55
N GLY A 34 24.33 8.58 -15.05
CA GLY A 34 23.12 9.27 -15.51
C GLY A 34 21.92 9.27 -14.57
N THR A 35 21.98 8.56 -13.44
CA THR A 35 20.86 8.55 -12.48
C THR A 35 20.98 9.73 -11.49
N SER A 36 19.85 10.31 -11.09
CA SER A 36 19.80 11.38 -10.09
C SER A 36 20.52 10.99 -8.79
N ILE A 37 21.33 11.90 -8.24
CA ILE A 37 22.01 11.75 -6.95
C ILE A 37 21.04 11.32 -5.84
N MET A 38 19.78 11.74 -5.94
CA MET A 38 18.73 11.40 -4.99
C MET A 38 18.41 9.89 -5.00
N VAL A 39 18.32 9.28 -6.18
CA VAL A 39 18.08 7.83 -6.32
C VAL A 39 19.23 7.03 -5.71
N LEU A 40 20.48 7.48 -5.91
CA LEU A 40 21.66 6.85 -5.31
C LEU A 40 21.63 6.91 -3.78
N ARG A 41 21.17 8.01 -3.19
CA ARG A 41 20.98 8.12 -1.74
C ARG A 41 19.93 7.15 -1.24
N LEU A 42 18.79 7.03 -1.94
CA LEU A 42 17.72 6.08 -1.58
C LEU A 42 18.21 4.63 -1.64
N LEU A 43 18.97 4.25 -2.67
CA LEU A 43 19.55 2.91 -2.77
C LEU A 43 20.55 2.61 -1.64
N ARG A 44 21.26 3.62 -1.14
CA ARG A 44 22.10 3.45 0.06
C ARG A 44 21.27 3.21 1.31
N LEU A 45 20.14 3.90 1.47
CA LEU A 45 19.22 3.68 2.59
C LEU A 45 18.55 2.30 2.52
N ALA A 46 18.30 1.78 1.32
CA ALA A 46 17.77 0.43 1.14
C ALA A 46 18.65 -0.67 1.79
N ARG A 47 19.96 -0.41 1.99
CA ARG A 47 20.84 -1.34 2.73
C ARG A 47 20.39 -1.53 4.18
N LEU A 48 19.73 -0.55 4.78
CA LEU A 48 19.20 -0.67 6.15
C LEU A 48 18.10 -1.72 6.24
N LEU A 49 17.36 -1.95 5.14
CA LEU A 49 16.35 -3.02 5.07
C LEU A 49 16.96 -4.42 5.25
N ARG A 50 18.28 -4.57 5.04
CA ARG A 50 18.97 -5.82 5.31
C ARG A 50 18.89 -6.23 6.80
N VAL A 51 18.68 -5.26 7.72
CA VAL A 51 18.49 -5.58 9.15
C VAL A 51 17.32 -6.56 9.31
N ILE A 52 16.28 -6.46 8.49
CA ILE A 52 15.13 -7.37 8.50
C ILE A 52 15.58 -8.82 8.26
N SER A 53 16.52 -9.02 7.33
CA SER A 53 17.02 -10.36 7.01
C SER A 53 17.86 -10.99 8.15
N PHE A 54 18.38 -10.18 9.07
CA PHE A 54 19.18 -10.67 10.19
C PHE A 54 18.36 -10.91 11.46
N MET A 55 17.16 -10.33 11.56
CA MET A 55 16.31 -10.44 12.75
C MET A 55 15.14 -11.42 12.48
N PRO A 56 15.18 -12.65 13.06
CA PRO A 56 14.14 -13.66 12.84
C PRO A 56 12.74 -13.16 13.24
N GLU A 57 12.64 -12.36 14.30
CA GLU A 57 11.39 -11.81 14.78
C GLU A 57 10.74 -10.88 13.74
N LEU A 58 11.55 -10.02 13.08
CA LEU A 58 11.06 -9.14 12.03
C LEU A 58 10.64 -9.91 10.79
N ARG A 59 11.36 -10.95 10.39
CA ARG A 59 10.97 -11.85 9.31
C ARG A 59 9.61 -12.46 9.57
N PHE A 60 9.43 -13.01 10.77
CA PHE A 60 8.16 -13.61 11.17
C PHE A 60 6.99 -12.62 11.07
N VAL A 61 7.17 -11.38 11.55
CA VAL A 61 6.13 -10.34 11.49
C VAL A 61 5.78 -10.01 10.02
N ILE A 62 6.79 -9.87 9.16
CA ILE A 62 6.58 -9.56 7.74
C ILE A 62 5.90 -10.72 7.02
N GLU A 63 6.31 -11.97 7.26
CA GLU A 63 5.68 -13.15 6.67
C GLU A 63 4.21 -13.25 7.09
N ALA A 64 3.90 -13.03 8.36
CA ALA A 64 2.54 -13.02 8.87
C ALA A 64 1.69 -11.90 8.22
N LEU A 65 2.27 -10.70 8.02
CA LEU A 65 1.60 -9.60 7.32
C LEU A 65 1.31 -9.96 5.86
N ILE A 66 2.29 -10.51 5.14
CA ILE A 66 2.12 -10.91 3.74
C ILE A 66 1.05 -12.01 3.62
N GLU A 67 1.03 -12.97 4.52
CA GLU A 67 0.02 -14.04 4.52
C GLU A 67 -1.37 -13.48 4.80
N SER A 68 -1.51 -12.56 5.75
CA SER A 68 -2.76 -11.87 6.05
C SER A 68 -3.26 -11.07 4.84
N LEU A 69 -2.38 -10.35 4.15
CA LEU A 69 -2.74 -9.62 2.92
C LEU A 69 -3.22 -10.56 1.80
N LYS A 70 -2.57 -11.72 1.63
CA LYS A 70 -3.01 -12.72 0.64
C LYS A 70 -4.42 -13.24 0.93
N LYS A 71 -4.77 -13.47 2.19
CA LYS A 71 -6.12 -13.88 2.59
C LYS A 71 -7.16 -12.78 2.34
N SER A 72 -6.74 -11.52 2.43
CA SER A 72 -7.60 -10.36 2.27
C SER A 72 -7.65 -9.80 0.83
N ILE A 73 -7.07 -10.51 -0.15
CA ILE A 73 -6.95 -10.01 -1.53
C ILE A 73 -8.28 -9.58 -2.15
N TYR A 74 -9.37 -10.29 -1.87
CA TYR A 74 -10.69 -9.94 -2.39
C TYR A 74 -11.21 -8.62 -1.83
N VAL A 75 -10.90 -8.31 -0.56
CA VAL A 75 -11.27 -7.03 0.06
C VAL A 75 -10.44 -5.90 -0.55
N LEU A 76 -9.15 -6.14 -0.81
CA LEU A 76 -8.29 -5.16 -1.49
C LEU A 76 -8.76 -4.86 -2.91
N ILE A 77 -9.20 -5.90 -3.65
CA ILE A 77 -9.82 -5.73 -4.97
C ILE A 77 -11.11 -4.90 -4.85
N LEU A 78 -11.94 -5.16 -3.86
CA LEU A 78 -13.17 -4.39 -3.64
C LEU A 78 -12.88 -2.92 -3.33
N ILE A 79 -11.87 -2.62 -2.50
CA ILE A 79 -11.40 -1.26 -2.24
C ILE A 79 -10.94 -0.58 -3.54
N PHE A 80 -10.16 -1.29 -4.36
CA PHE A 80 -9.67 -0.74 -5.62
C PHE A 80 -10.82 -0.43 -6.59
N ILE A 81 -11.81 -1.32 -6.70
CA ILE A 81 -13.01 -1.10 -7.54
C ILE A 81 -13.79 0.12 -7.03
N LEU A 82 -14.00 0.22 -5.70
CA LEU A 82 -14.67 1.38 -5.10
C LEU A 82 -13.93 2.68 -5.43
N LEU A 83 -12.61 2.72 -5.21
CA LEU A 83 -11.77 3.88 -5.54
C LEU A 83 -11.89 4.25 -7.01
N TYR A 84 -11.81 3.28 -7.91
CA TYR A 84 -11.88 3.52 -9.34
C TYR A 84 -13.24 4.08 -9.77
N ILE A 85 -14.35 3.48 -9.31
CA ILE A 85 -15.70 3.95 -9.64
C ILE A 85 -15.91 5.40 -9.15
N TYR A 86 -15.53 5.68 -7.90
CA TYR A 86 -15.67 7.04 -7.37
C TYR A 86 -14.70 8.02 -8.03
N ALA A 87 -13.48 7.60 -8.39
CA ALA A 87 -12.56 8.47 -9.12
C ALA A 87 -13.11 8.89 -10.48
N VAL A 88 -13.61 7.93 -11.26
CA VAL A 88 -14.23 8.22 -12.56
C VAL A 88 -15.47 9.10 -12.39
N ALA A 89 -16.34 8.78 -11.43
CA ALA A 89 -17.51 9.61 -11.13
C ALA A 89 -17.11 11.03 -10.68
N GLY A 90 -16.08 11.14 -9.84
CA GLY A 90 -15.56 12.43 -9.36
C GLY A 90 -15.01 13.30 -10.48
N VAL A 91 -14.23 12.72 -11.40
CA VAL A 91 -13.73 13.44 -12.59
C VAL A 91 -14.91 13.94 -13.43
N ILE A 92 -15.88 13.07 -13.76
CA ILE A 92 -17.03 13.46 -14.59
C ILE A 92 -17.86 14.57 -13.94
N LEU A 93 -18.00 14.55 -12.63
CA LEU A 93 -18.86 15.50 -11.92
C LEU A 93 -18.15 16.82 -11.57
N PHE A 94 -16.84 16.82 -11.36
CA PHE A 94 -16.11 17.91 -10.72
C PHE A 94 -14.86 18.38 -11.49
N GLU A 95 -14.59 17.91 -12.72
CA GLU A 95 -13.41 18.29 -13.52
C GLU A 95 -13.25 19.80 -13.73
N THR A 96 -14.35 20.54 -13.66
CA THR A 96 -14.37 22.00 -13.91
C THR A 96 -14.07 22.84 -12.66
N VAL A 97 -13.92 22.22 -11.50
CA VAL A 97 -13.65 22.94 -10.25
C VAL A 97 -12.15 23.09 -10.05
N GLU A 98 -11.63 24.28 -10.29
CA GLU A 98 -10.23 24.60 -10.05
C GLU A 98 -9.84 24.34 -8.58
N GLY A 99 -8.74 23.60 -8.39
CA GLY A 99 -8.25 23.22 -7.06
C GLY A 99 -9.05 22.12 -6.36
N GLY A 100 -10.09 21.57 -7.01
CA GLY A 100 -10.87 20.44 -6.50
C GLY A 100 -10.13 19.11 -6.53
N ARG A 101 -8.99 19.03 -7.26
CA ARG A 101 -8.16 17.83 -7.42
C ARG A 101 -8.91 16.63 -8.03
N PHE A 102 -9.91 16.91 -8.87
CA PHE A 102 -10.67 15.94 -9.66
C PHE A 102 -10.59 16.25 -11.16
N GLU A 103 -9.58 17.00 -11.59
CA GLU A 103 -9.36 17.36 -13.00
C GLU A 103 -8.87 16.15 -13.80
N GLU A 104 -8.04 15.29 -13.18
CA GLU A 104 -7.51 14.08 -13.80
C GLU A 104 -7.75 12.85 -12.91
N LEU A 105 -7.87 11.68 -13.56
CA LEU A 105 -8.12 10.41 -12.86
C LEU A 105 -7.04 10.10 -11.81
N GLY A 106 -5.77 10.40 -12.10
CA GLY A 106 -4.67 10.17 -11.17
C GLY A 106 -4.79 11.00 -9.89
N GLU A 107 -5.11 12.29 -10.02
CA GLU A 107 -5.31 13.17 -8.88
C GLU A 107 -6.57 12.82 -8.10
N ALA A 108 -7.65 12.45 -8.79
CA ALA A 108 -8.88 11.98 -8.16
C ALA A 108 -8.63 10.72 -7.32
N LEU A 109 -7.85 9.74 -7.81
CA LEU A 109 -7.49 8.54 -7.05
C LEU A 109 -6.69 8.89 -5.80
N ILE A 110 -5.69 9.77 -5.91
CA ILE A 110 -4.88 10.20 -4.75
C ILE A 110 -5.77 10.92 -3.72
N SER A 111 -6.67 11.79 -4.19
CA SER A 111 -7.61 12.50 -3.33
C SER A 111 -8.57 11.55 -2.60
N LEU A 112 -9.09 10.53 -3.29
CA LEU A 112 -9.94 9.51 -2.67
C LEU A 112 -9.18 8.65 -1.67
N VAL A 113 -7.92 8.30 -1.94
CA VAL A 113 -7.07 7.61 -0.93
C VAL A 113 -6.89 8.48 0.30
N GLN A 114 -6.67 9.78 0.13
CA GLN A 114 -6.62 10.73 1.25
C GLN A 114 -7.93 10.76 2.03
N ILE A 115 -9.08 10.82 1.35
CA ILE A 115 -10.42 10.81 1.98
C ILE A 115 -10.66 9.48 2.70
N MET A 116 -10.29 8.35 2.11
CA MET A 116 -10.43 7.02 2.71
C MET A 116 -9.68 6.88 4.04
N THR A 117 -8.52 7.55 4.17
CA THR A 117 -7.76 7.62 5.43
C THR A 117 -8.32 8.66 6.41
N LEU A 118 -9.42 9.32 6.10
CA LEU A 118 -10.03 10.41 6.85
C LEU A 118 -9.09 11.60 7.09
N SER A 119 -8.08 11.76 6.24
CA SER A 119 -7.08 12.83 6.36
C SER A 119 -7.57 14.09 5.64
N SER A 120 -7.96 15.10 6.41
CA SER A 120 -8.34 16.43 5.88
C SER A 120 -9.33 16.38 4.69
N TRP A 121 -10.26 15.44 4.72
CA TRP A 121 -11.21 15.22 3.63
C TRP A 121 -12.13 16.41 3.39
N GLU A 122 -12.44 17.16 4.45
CA GLU A 122 -13.22 18.39 4.40
C GLU A 122 -12.55 19.47 3.54
N THR A 123 -11.21 19.55 3.53
CA THR A 123 -10.48 20.54 2.69
C THR A 123 -10.60 20.26 1.20
N LEU A 124 -10.85 19.01 0.83
CA LEU A 124 -11.12 18.60 -0.55
C LEU A 124 -12.59 18.81 -0.92
N MET A 125 -13.49 18.61 0.02
CA MET A 125 -14.92 18.75 -0.19
C MET A 125 -15.36 20.21 -0.30
N LEU A 126 -14.84 21.10 0.56
CA LEU A 126 -15.32 22.48 0.67
C LEU A 126 -15.26 23.25 -0.66
N PRO A 127 -14.15 23.31 -1.40
CA PRO A 127 -14.09 24.04 -2.68
C PRO A 127 -15.10 23.51 -3.71
N ILE A 128 -15.38 22.21 -3.67
CA ILE A 128 -16.33 21.59 -4.61
C ILE A 128 -17.76 21.87 -4.20
N THR A 129 -18.07 21.90 -2.88
CA THR A 129 -19.40 22.23 -2.39
C THR A 129 -19.76 23.68 -2.59
N ASP A 130 -18.79 24.58 -2.66
CA ASP A 130 -19.02 26.00 -2.98
C ASP A 130 -19.55 26.18 -4.42
N VAL A 131 -19.14 25.31 -5.35
CA VAL A 131 -19.62 25.30 -6.76
C VAL A 131 -20.85 24.40 -6.91
N TYR A 132 -20.81 23.22 -6.32
CA TYR A 132 -21.86 22.19 -6.39
C TYR A 132 -22.41 21.88 -5.00
N PRO A 133 -23.48 22.55 -4.52
CA PRO A 133 -23.98 22.40 -3.16
C PRO A 133 -24.33 20.98 -2.75
N TYR A 134 -24.65 20.09 -3.67
CA TYR A 134 -25.00 18.70 -3.38
C TYR A 134 -23.79 17.74 -3.42
N ALA A 135 -22.56 18.22 -3.69
CA ALA A 135 -21.36 17.40 -3.76
C ALA A 135 -21.04 16.68 -2.44
N TRP A 136 -21.47 17.24 -1.30
CA TRP A 136 -21.31 16.59 0.01
C TRP A 136 -21.87 15.16 0.06
N MET A 137 -22.93 14.87 -0.69
CA MET A 137 -23.50 13.52 -0.75
C MET A 137 -22.52 12.50 -1.37
N TYR A 138 -21.80 12.94 -2.42
CA TYR A 138 -20.75 12.13 -3.03
C TYR A 138 -19.64 11.80 -2.02
N PHE A 139 -19.12 12.83 -1.32
CA PHE A 139 -18.04 12.65 -0.35
C PHE A 139 -18.46 11.81 0.87
N ILE A 140 -19.62 12.09 1.43
CA ILE A 140 -20.12 11.30 2.58
C ILE A 140 -20.41 9.87 2.19
N SER A 141 -21.02 9.62 1.02
CA SER A 141 -21.26 8.25 0.57
C SER A 141 -19.95 7.48 0.41
N PHE A 142 -18.92 8.10 -0.16
CA PHE A 142 -17.61 7.49 -0.27
C PHE A 142 -16.99 7.18 1.09
N VAL A 143 -17.02 8.14 2.03
CA VAL A 143 -16.51 7.94 3.40
C VAL A 143 -17.21 6.78 4.09
N VAL A 144 -18.53 6.70 4.01
CA VAL A 144 -19.32 5.62 4.62
C VAL A 144 -18.95 4.26 4.01
N PHE A 145 -18.98 4.13 2.68
CA PHE A 145 -18.66 2.86 2.02
C PHE A 145 -17.21 2.42 2.26
N SER A 146 -16.25 3.32 2.10
CA SER A 146 -14.85 3.02 2.33
C SER A 146 -14.56 2.64 3.78
N SER A 147 -15.15 3.34 4.75
CA SER A 147 -15.00 3.03 6.17
C SER A 147 -15.55 1.66 6.54
N ILE A 148 -16.71 1.27 6.00
CA ILE A 148 -17.28 -0.06 6.22
C ILE A 148 -16.35 -1.15 5.68
N ILE A 149 -15.81 -0.96 4.47
CA ILE A 149 -14.91 -1.95 3.85
C ILE A 149 -13.60 -2.06 4.63
N VAL A 150 -12.98 -0.91 5.00
CA VAL A 150 -11.74 -0.88 5.78
C VAL A 150 -11.94 -1.50 7.17
N LEU A 151 -13.06 -1.19 7.83
CA LEU A 151 -13.37 -1.78 9.15
C LEU A 151 -13.52 -3.31 9.04
N ASN A 152 -14.22 -3.81 8.02
CA ASN A 152 -14.36 -5.25 7.79
C ASN A 152 -13.01 -5.93 7.53
N LEU A 153 -12.12 -5.28 6.77
CA LEU A 153 -10.76 -5.75 6.56
C LEU A 153 -9.98 -5.84 7.88
N PHE A 154 -10.07 -4.79 8.71
CA PHE A 154 -9.41 -4.76 10.01
C PHE A 154 -9.91 -5.89 10.93
N VAL A 155 -11.23 -6.09 11.01
CA VAL A 155 -11.83 -7.17 11.81
C VAL A 155 -11.39 -8.54 11.29
N ALA A 156 -11.36 -8.77 9.99
CA ALA A 156 -10.90 -10.03 9.40
C ALA A 156 -9.44 -10.35 9.77
N ILE A 157 -8.54 -9.36 9.66
CA ILE A 157 -7.14 -9.51 10.04
C ILE A 157 -7.01 -9.82 11.55
N LEU A 158 -7.77 -9.12 12.38
CA LEU A 158 -7.73 -9.29 13.84
C LEU A 158 -8.19 -10.69 14.26
N VAL A 159 -9.26 -11.18 13.65
CA VAL A 159 -9.77 -12.54 13.89
C VAL A 159 -8.74 -13.59 13.48
N ASP A 160 -8.09 -13.42 12.32
CA ASP A 160 -7.04 -14.35 11.85
C ASP A 160 -5.84 -14.39 12.82
N VAL A 161 -5.37 -13.23 13.26
CA VAL A 161 -4.25 -13.14 14.22
C VAL A 161 -4.59 -13.81 15.56
N VAL A 162 -5.81 -13.60 16.06
CA VAL A 162 -6.27 -14.22 17.31
C VAL A 162 -6.40 -15.74 17.17
N ALA A 163 -6.96 -16.20 16.04
CA ALA A 163 -7.12 -17.63 15.75
C ALA A 163 -5.76 -18.34 15.65
N GLU A 164 -4.78 -17.71 15.02
CA GLU A 164 -3.44 -18.26 14.90
C GLU A 164 -2.70 -18.34 16.24
N ARG A 165 -2.83 -17.32 17.09
CA ARG A 165 -2.31 -17.39 18.46
C ARG A 165 -2.92 -18.54 19.27
N ARG A 166 -4.22 -18.74 19.14
CA ARG A 166 -4.93 -19.81 19.86
C ARG A 166 -4.43 -21.21 19.45
N LYS A 167 -4.16 -21.42 18.16
CA LYS A 167 -3.59 -22.68 17.65
C LYS A 167 -2.19 -23.00 18.20
N ARG A 168 -1.40 -21.96 18.51
CA ARG A 168 -0.02 -22.13 19.04
C ARG A 168 0.03 -22.40 20.54
N LEU A 169 -1.06 -22.16 21.26
CA LEU A 169 -1.17 -22.37 22.71
C LEU A 169 -1.78 -23.74 23.05
N GLN A 170 -2.28 -24.48 22.07
CA GLN A 170 -2.76 -25.86 22.14
C GLN A 170 -1.68 -26.83 21.67
#